data_a04014555f65da7a326ccf79778c5128
#
_entry.id   a04014555f65da7a326ccf79778c5128
#
_cell.length_a   1.000
_cell.length_b   1.000
_cell.length_c   1.000
_cell.angle_alpha   90.00
_cell.angle_beta   90.00
_cell.angle_gamma   90.00
#
_symmetry.space_group_name_H-M   'P 1'
#
loop_
_entity.id
_entity.type
_entity.pdbx_description
1 polymer ?
#
loop_
_entity_poly.entity_id
_entity_poly.type
_entity_poly.pdbx_seq_one_letter_code
_entity_poly.pdbx_strand_id
1 'polypeptide(L)'
;MQRVTMTEVYEEIGRWAPWDTAEEWDNVGVLVQGPDEVVTGICCMLDITPEAVAWAAEKGCNLVLSHHPVIFRPMKKLSRESVPAVLVRNGVTALCAHTNLDKARGGVCETLAQQLGLRNIRPGEDFLYFGELKQPMPLAQWAAHVRDSLDTSVAWTGEEKTVRTVAVVSGAGGDFWPQAQAAGADCLVTGEMSHHEALDAQQAGMAAVAATHYGTEKWIVPVMAARLHKLFPELPVYEWDRPEQGESHDPFQYETN
;
A
#
# COMPACT_ATOMS: atom_id res chain seq x y z
N MET A 1 8.77 21.12 -25.45
CA MET A 1 8.65 20.33 -24.23
C MET A 1 8.83 18.88 -24.60
N GLN A 2 9.66 18.17 -23.89
CA GLN A 2 9.82 16.72 -24.06
C GLN A 2 8.52 16.05 -23.63
N ARG A 3 7.97 15.18 -24.46
CA ARG A 3 6.73 14.44 -24.12
C ARG A 3 7.13 13.22 -23.30
N VAL A 4 6.53 13.07 -22.13
CA VAL A 4 6.74 11.88 -21.30
C VAL A 4 5.96 10.70 -21.89
N THR A 5 6.62 9.54 -21.98
CA THR A 5 6.03 8.32 -22.53
C THR A 5 5.64 7.33 -21.43
N MET A 6 4.72 6.41 -21.75
CA MET A 6 4.35 5.30 -20.86
C MET A 6 5.58 4.46 -20.48
N THR A 7 6.50 4.25 -21.44
CA THR A 7 7.76 3.52 -21.22
C THR A 7 8.63 4.22 -20.18
N GLU A 8 8.79 5.55 -20.27
CA GLU A 8 9.59 6.30 -19.29
C GLU A 8 9.01 6.19 -17.88
N VAL A 9 7.67 6.29 -17.73
CA VAL A 9 7.03 6.10 -16.42
C VAL A 9 7.22 4.67 -15.92
N TYR A 10 7.01 3.66 -16.77
CA TYR A 10 7.23 2.26 -16.44
C TYR A 10 8.66 1.99 -15.94
N GLU A 11 9.67 2.52 -16.64
CA GLU A 11 11.06 2.36 -16.25
C GLU A 11 11.39 3.07 -14.93
N GLU A 12 10.84 4.26 -14.68
CA GLU A 12 11.06 5.00 -13.42
C GLU A 12 10.43 4.29 -12.23
N ILE A 13 9.24 3.71 -12.40
CA ILE A 13 8.64 2.88 -11.34
C ILE A 13 9.46 1.62 -11.14
N GLY A 14 9.92 0.96 -12.21
CA GLY A 14 10.79 -0.23 -12.12
C GLY A 14 12.17 0.05 -11.50
N ARG A 15 12.70 1.29 -11.58
CA ARG A 15 13.93 1.68 -10.84
C ARG A 15 13.66 1.84 -9.36
N TRP A 16 12.48 2.24 -8.99
CA TRP A 16 12.07 2.37 -7.58
C TRP A 16 11.71 1.02 -6.95
N ALA A 17 10.85 0.29 -7.63
CA ALA A 17 10.31 -1.01 -7.21
C ALA A 17 10.55 -2.01 -8.35
N PRO A 18 11.70 -2.68 -8.41
CA PRO A 18 12.06 -3.57 -9.52
C PRO A 18 11.00 -4.63 -9.76
N TRP A 19 10.58 -4.79 -11.01
CA TRP A 19 9.48 -5.67 -11.38
C TRP A 19 9.73 -7.14 -11.05
N ASP A 20 10.99 -7.56 -11.10
CA ASP A 20 11.44 -8.93 -10.78
C ASP A 20 11.51 -9.23 -9.28
N THR A 21 11.25 -8.24 -8.42
CA THR A 21 11.12 -8.45 -6.97
C THR A 21 9.69 -8.74 -6.53
N ALA A 22 8.71 -8.66 -7.44
CA ALA A 22 7.34 -9.07 -7.17
C ALA A 22 7.27 -10.57 -6.88
N GLU A 23 6.27 -10.96 -6.09
CA GLU A 23 6.00 -12.37 -5.83
C GLU A 23 5.62 -13.11 -7.13
N GLU A 24 5.99 -14.38 -7.25
CA GLU A 24 5.72 -15.21 -8.45
C GLU A 24 4.22 -15.33 -8.76
N TRP A 25 3.36 -15.25 -7.75
CA TRP A 25 1.91 -15.33 -7.89
C TRP A 25 1.26 -13.96 -8.20
N ASP A 26 2.01 -12.88 -8.12
CA ASP A 26 1.52 -11.52 -8.30
C ASP A 26 1.36 -11.13 -9.77
N ASN A 27 0.71 -10.01 -10.02
CA ASN A 27 0.51 -9.48 -11.37
C ASN A 27 0.78 -7.97 -11.39
N VAL A 28 2.02 -7.59 -11.68
CA VAL A 28 2.50 -6.20 -11.69
C VAL A 28 2.85 -5.72 -13.11
N GLY A 29 3.09 -4.43 -13.24
CA GLY A 29 3.39 -3.81 -14.53
C GLY A 29 2.15 -3.27 -15.24
N VAL A 30 2.17 -3.21 -16.58
CA VAL A 30 1.05 -2.74 -17.39
C VAL A 30 0.00 -3.85 -17.49
N LEU A 31 -1.12 -3.67 -16.80
CA LEU A 31 -2.21 -4.67 -16.76
C LEU A 31 -3.32 -4.39 -17.78
N VAL A 32 -3.53 -3.13 -18.11
CA VAL A 32 -4.42 -2.68 -19.19
C VAL A 32 -3.69 -1.60 -19.97
N GLN A 33 -3.53 -1.78 -21.26
CA GLN A 33 -2.88 -0.81 -22.12
C GLN A 33 -3.90 0.04 -22.85
N GLY A 34 -3.78 1.36 -22.71
CA GLY A 34 -4.51 2.37 -23.50
C GLY A 34 -3.89 2.57 -24.89
N PRO A 35 -4.52 3.39 -25.72
CA PRO A 35 -4.10 3.62 -27.12
C PRO A 35 -2.86 4.52 -27.26
N ASP A 36 -2.57 5.36 -26.27
CA ASP A 36 -1.58 6.41 -26.36
C ASP A 36 -0.25 6.01 -25.70
N GLU A 37 0.85 6.30 -26.38
CA GLU A 37 2.21 6.15 -25.83
C GLU A 37 2.63 7.39 -25.02
N VAL A 38 2.03 8.54 -25.26
CA VAL A 38 2.34 9.80 -24.57
C VAL A 38 1.42 9.98 -23.39
N VAL A 39 2.01 10.20 -22.22
CA VAL A 39 1.28 10.48 -20.98
C VAL A 39 0.79 11.93 -20.97
N THR A 40 -0.51 12.12 -20.73
CA THR A 40 -1.14 13.45 -20.60
C THR A 40 -1.36 13.85 -19.15
N GLY A 41 -1.44 12.90 -18.25
CA GLY A 41 -1.57 13.04 -16.80
C GLY A 41 -1.60 11.69 -16.14
N ILE A 42 -1.24 11.66 -14.86
CA ILE A 42 -1.18 10.45 -14.03
C ILE A 42 -2.11 10.61 -12.85
N CYS A 43 -2.87 9.57 -12.53
CA CYS A 43 -3.63 9.47 -11.30
C CYS A 43 -3.10 8.31 -10.46
N CYS A 44 -2.65 8.60 -9.22
CA CYS A 44 -2.23 7.61 -8.24
C CYS A 44 -3.41 7.20 -7.36
N MET A 45 -3.53 5.89 -7.08
CA MET A 45 -4.61 5.34 -6.28
C MET A 45 -4.20 4.01 -5.62
N LEU A 46 -4.88 3.64 -4.57
CA LEU A 46 -4.71 2.31 -3.98
C LEU A 46 -5.43 1.28 -4.85
N ASP A 47 -6.73 1.46 -5.04
CA ASP A 47 -7.62 0.60 -5.80
C ASP A 47 -8.16 1.28 -7.06
N ILE A 48 -8.22 0.53 -8.16
CA ILE A 48 -8.85 1.02 -9.39
C ILE A 48 -10.33 0.64 -9.38
N THR A 49 -11.21 1.63 -9.22
CA THR A 49 -12.67 1.46 -9.34
C THR A 49 -13.19 2.14 -10.60
N PRO A 50 -14.42 1.80 -11.07
CA PRO A 50 -15.03 2.50 -12.19
C PRO A 50 -15.14 4.03 -11.99
N GLU A 51 -15.42 4.45 -10.75
CA GLU A 51 -15.52 5.85 -10.34
C GLU A 51 -14.14 6.53 -10.42
N ALA A 52 -13.09 5.86 -9.91
CA ALA A 52 -11.73 6.38 -9.96
C ALA A 52 -11.23 6.54 -11.40
N VAL A 53 -11.57 5.59 -12.31
CA VAL A 53 -11.24 5.70 -13.74
C VAL A 53 -11.97 6.86 -14.40
N ALA A 54 -13.26 7.03 -14.12
CA ALA A 54 -14.04 8.15 -14.65
C ALA A 54 -13.47 9.50 -14.20
N TRP A 55 -13.15 9.62 -12.92
CA TRP A 55 -12.53 10.82 -12.35
C TRP A 55 -11.14 11.10 -12.96
N ALA A 56 -10.30 10.09 -13.12
CA ALA A 56 -8.99 10.25 -13.76
C ALA A 56 -9.14 10.75 -15.21
N ALA A 57 -10.08 10.19 -15.97
CA ALA A 57 -10.38 10.62 -17.34
C ALA A 57 -10.90 12.08 -17.41
N GLU A 58 -11.76 12.49 -16.47
CA GLU A 58 -12.24 13.88 -16.36
C GLU A 58 -11.10 14.86 -16.06
N LYS A 59 -10.05 14.42 -15.32
CA LYS A 59 -8.83 15.19 -15.08
C LYS A 59 -7.87 15.20 -16.28
N GLY A 60 -8.19 14.50 -17.35
CA GLY A 60 -7.33 14.36 -18.54
C GLY A 60 -6.16 13.41 -18.36
N CYS A 61 -6.22 12.54 -17.35
CA CYS A 61 -5.22 11.49 -17.14
C CYS A 61 -5.50 10.30 -18.07
N ASN A 62 -4.48 9.85 -18.78
CA ASN A 62 -4.52 8.62 -19.57
C ASN A 62 -3.67 7.50 -18.97
N LEU A 63 -3.13 7.73 -17.76
CA LEU A 63 -2.41 6.73 -16.96
C LEU A 63 -2.91 6.73 -15.52
N VAL A 64 -3.25 5.56 -15.00
CA VAL A 64 -3.41 5.33 -13.56
C VAL A 64 -2.27 4.47 -13.06
N LEU A 65 -1.67 4.86 -11.92
CA LEU A 65 -0.72 4.06 -11.17
C LEU A 65 -1.42 3.59 -9.90
N SER A 66 -1.61 2.28 -9.77
CA SER A 66 -2.24 1.69 -8.58
C SER A 66 -1.27 0.83 -7.79
N HIS A 67 -1.56 0.68 -6.51
CA HIS A 67 -0.94 -0.35 -5.69
C HIS A 67 -1.56 -1.71 -5.99
N HIS A 68 -2.87 -1.84 -5.87
CA HIS A 68 -3.56 -3.11 -6.14
C HIS A 68 -3.75 -3.38 -7.63
N PRO A 69 -3.52 -4.64 -8.08
CA PRO A 69 -3.66 -5.00 -9.48
C PRO A 69 -5.13 -5.11 -9.88
N VAL A 70 -5.52 -4.36 -10.92
CA VAL A 70 -6.89 -4.43 -11.48
C VAL A 70 -7.23 -5.78 -12.09
N ILE A 71 -6.23 -6.59 -12.42
CA ILE A 71 -6.33 -7.99 -12.84
C ILE A 71 -5.40 -8.81 -11.97
N PHE A 72 -5.90 -9.30 -10.82
CA PHE A 72 -5.11 -10.15 -9.92
C PHE A 72 -5.07 -11.62 -10.38
N ARG A 73 -6.18 -12.12 -10.90
CA ARG A 73 -6.29 -13.50 -11.43
C ARG A 73 -6.71 -13.49 -12.89
N PRO A 74 -6.29 -14.49 -13.68
CA PRO A 74 -6.69 -14.60 -15.08
C PRO A 74 -8.23 -14.53 -15.26
N MET A 75 -8.68 -13.64 -16.10
CA MET A 75 -10.11 -13.43 -16.37
C MET A 75 -10.59 -14.38 -17.45
N LYS A 76 -11.65 -15.15 -17.19
CA LYS A 76 -12.30 -16.03 -18.17
C LYS A 76 -13.39 -15.33 -18.97
N LYS A 77 -13.94 -14.25 -18.46
CA LYS A 77 -14.99 -13.43 -19.10
C LYS A 77 -14.75 -11.97 -18.77
N LEU A 78 -14.97 -11.11 -19.75
CA LEU A 78 -14.91 -9.68 -19.60
C LEU A 78 -16.33 -9.12 -19.76
N SER A 79 -16.89 -8.51 -18.70
CA SER A 79 -18.14 -7.78 -18.81
C SER A 79 -17.87 -6.34 -19.22
N ARG A 80 -18.88 -5.69 -19.78
CA ARG A 80 -18.75 -4.29 -20.18
C ARG A 80 -18.51 -3.34 -19.01
N GLU A 81 -18.99 -3.70 -17.84
CA GLU A 81 -18.93 -2.93 -16.59
C GLU A 81 -17.69 -3.27 -15.75
N SER A 82 -16.92 -4.31 -16.14
CA SER A 82 -15.69 -4.66 -15.42
C SER A 82 -14.66 -3.53 -15.53
N VAL A 83 -13.87 -3.33 -14.48
CA VAL A 83 -12.88 -2.25 -14.41
C VAL A 83 -11.90 -2.26 -15.60
N PRO A 84 -11.36 -3.42 -16.05
CA PRO A 84 -10.53 -3.46 -17.26
C PRO A 84 -11.26 -2.96 -18.52
N ALA A 85 -12.56 -3.28 -18.68
CA ALA A 85 -13.34 -2.78 -19.81
C ALA A 85 -13.63 -1.26 -19.70
N VAL A 86 -13.79 -0.75 -18.47
CA VAL A 86 -13.94 0.69 -18.22
C VAL A 86 -12.66 1.44 -18.59
N LEU A 87 -11.50 0.93 -18.19
CA LEU A 87 -10.17 1.47 -18.55
C LEU A 87 -10.01 1.55 -20.08
N VAL A 88 -10.26 0.45 -20.80
CA VAL A 88 -10.15 0.39 -22.27
C VAL A 88 -11.08 1.42 -22.94
N ARG A 89 -12.35 1.53 -22.48
CA ARG A 89 -13.31 2.49 -23.04
C ARG A 89 -12.92 3.95 -22.84
N ASN A 90 -12.25 4.25 -21.72
CA ASN A 90 -11.79 5.60 -21.43
C ASN A 90 -10.37 5.89 -21.98
N GLY A 91 -9.74 4.91 -22.65
CA GLY A 91 -8.38 5.06 -23.18
C GLY A 91 -7.32 5.23 -22.09
N VAL A 92 -7.58 4.69 -20.88
CA VAL A 92 -6.67 4.83 -19.71
C VAL A 92 -5.82 3.57 -19.58
N THR A 93 -4.51 3.76 -19.50
CA THR A 93 -3.55 2.71 -19.16
C THR A 93 -3.55 2.47 -17.65
N ALA A 94 -3.56 1.21 -17.21
CA ALA A 94 -3.37 0.83 -15.81
C ALA A 94 -2.00 0.20 -15.62
N LEU A 95 -1.17 0.86 -14.81
CA LEU A 95 0.14 0.41 -14.33
C LEU A 95 0.00 0.07 -12.85
N CYS A 96 0.47 -1.12 -12.46
CA CYS A 96 0.38 -1.60 -11.09
C CYS A 96 1.78 -1.86 -10.51
N ALA A 97 2.04 -1.37 -9.30
CA ALA A 97 3.19 -1.72 -8.48
C ALA A 97 2.68 -2.20 -7.12
N HIS A 98 2.71 -3.51 -6.89
CA HIS A 98 2.10 -4.20 -5.77
C HIS A 98 3.17 -4.77 -4.84
N THR A 99 3.39 -6.07 -4.81
CA THR A 99 4.34 -6.69 -3.88
C THR A 99 5.79 -6.23 -4.07
N ASN A 100 6.18 -5.84 -5.26
CA ASN A 100 7.46 -5.19 -5.52
C ASN A 100 7.57 -3.82 -4.83
N LEU A 101 6.46 -3.08 -4.74
CA LEU A 101 6.42 -1.78 -4.06
C LEU A 101 6.37 -1.94 -2.54
N ASP A 102 5.72 -3.00 -2.02
CA ASP A 102 5.74 -3.31 -0.59
C ASP A 102 7.17 -3.48 -0.07
N LYS A 103 8.00 -4.20 -0.83
CA LYS A 103 9.40 -4.51 -0.49
C LYS A 103 10.37 -3.34 -0.73
N ALA A 104 10.01 -2.41 -1.60
CA ALA A 104 10.91 -1.35 -2.04
C ALA A 104 11.29 -0.37 -0.92
N ARG A 105 12.52 0.18 -1.00
CA ARG A 105 12.92 1.32 -0.15
C ARG A 105 12.06 2.55 -0.50
N GLY A 106 11.46 3.15 0.54
CA GLY A 106 10.44 4.20 0.37
C GLY A 106 9.12 3.69 -0.22
N GLY A 107 8.90 2.37 -0.23
CA GLY A 107 7.65 1.73 -0.62
C GLY A 107 6.65 1.63 0.53
N VAL A 108 5.68 0.71 0.41
CA VAL A 108 4.50 0.67 1.29
C VAL A 108 4.88 0.36 2.74
N CYS A 109 5.64 -0.72 2.99
CA CYS A 109 6.01 -1.11 4.35
C CYS A 109 6.94 -0.09 5.04
N GLU A 110 7.87 0.52 4.30
CA GLU A 110 8.71 1.59 4.88
C GLU A 110 7.88 2.85 5.16
N THR A 111 6.94 3.20 4.28
CA THR A 111 6.00 4.31 4.48
C THR A 111 5.11 4.08 5.71
N LEU A 112 4.59 2.86 5.89
CA LEU A 112 3.85 2.48 7.10
C LEU A 112 4.69 2.70 8.36
N ALA A 113 5.95 2.25 8.37
CA ALA A 113 6.84 2.45 9.50
C ALA A 113 7.09 3.95 9.80
N GLN A 114 7.22 4.77 8.75
CA GLN A 114 7.38 6.22 8.88
C GLN A 114 6.11 6.88 9.43
N GLN A 115 4.94 6.49 8.94
CA GLN A 115 3.65 7.02 9.39
C GLN A 115 3.38 6.72 10.86
N LEU A 116 3.84 5.57 11.36
CA LEU A 116 3.81 5.20 12.77
C LEU A 116 4.84 5.94 13.64
N GLY A 117 5.68 6.79 13.04
CA GLY A 117 6.71 7.56 13.74
C GLY A 117 7.87 6.73 14.26
N LEU A 118 8.10 5.54 13.69
CA LEU A 118 9.21 4.68 14.08
C LEU A 118 10.56 5.31 13.72
N ARG A 119 11.58 5.00 14.50
CA ARG A 119 12.97 5.42 14.30
C ARG A 119 13.83 4.23 13.92
N ASN A 120 15.03 4.51 13.40
CA ASN A 120 15.99 3.47 13.01
C ASN A 120 15.37 2.44 12.04
N ILE A 121 14.51 2.93 11.13
CA ILE A 121 13.78 2.07 10.19
C ILE A 121 14.78 1.33 9.30
N ARG A 122 14.62 0.01 9.24
CA ARG A 122 15.46 -0.88 8.44
C ARG A 122 14.64 -2.00 7.82
N PRO A 123 14.98 -2.45 6.60
CA PRO A 123 14.36 -3.62 6.01
C PRO A 123 14.76 -4.89 6.79
N GLY A 124 13.84 -5.84 6.83
CA GLY A 124 14.05 -7.22 7.22
C GLY A 124 14.11 -8.14 6.00
N GLU A 125 13.65 -9.37 6.20
CA GLU A 125 13.41 -10.32 5.11
C GLU A 125 12.04 -10.08 4.49
N ASP A 126 11.90 -10.32 3.20
CA ASP A 126 10.67 -10.18 2.42
C ASP A 126 10.00 -8.80 2.59
N PHE A 127 8.80 -8.77 3.17
CA PHE A 127 7.99 -7.57 3.38
C PHE A 127 8.28 -6.86 4.70
N LEU A 128 9.04 -7.49 5.60
CA LEU A 128 9.27 -6.97 6.94
C LEU A 128 10.11 -5.70 6.92
N TYR A 129 9.63 -4.70 7.63
CA TYR A 129 10.42 -3.56 8.07
C TYR A 129 10.40 -3.49 9.60
N PHE A 130 11.50 -3.04 10.17
CA PHE A 130 11.65 -2.89 11.61
C PHE A 130 11.93 -1.44 11.97
N GLY A 131 11.46 -1.04 13.14
CA GLY A 131 11.79 0.24 13.71
C GLY A 131 11.64 0.25 15.22
N GLU A 132 12.00 1.35 15.84
CA GLU A 132 11.95 1.52 17.29
C GLU A 132 11.06 2.70 17.67
N LEU A 133 10.31 2.54 18.75
CA LEU A 133 9.59 3.64 19.35
C LEU A 133 10.58 4.65 19.97
N LYS A 134 10.28 5.93 19.85
CA LYS A 134 11.04 7.00 20.52
C LYS A 134 11.13 6.77 22.02
N GLN A 135 10.03 6.33 22.61
CA GLN A 135 9.92 5.93 24.00
C GLN A 135 9.10 4.64 24.05
N PRO A 136 9.57 3.61 24.75
CA PRO A 136 8.78 2.41 24.95
C PRO A 136 7.46 2.72 25.64
N MET A 137 6.40 2.03 25.26
CA MET A 137 5.06 2.25 25.84
C MET A 137 4.31 0.91 26.01
N PRO A 138 3.29 0.86 26.89
CA PRO A 138 2.42 -0.31 27.03
C PRO A 138 1.71 -0.66 25.72
N LEU A 139 1.45 -1.96 25.49
CA LEU A 139 0.82 -2.46 24.28
C LEU A 139 -0.52 -1.78 23.96
N ALA A 140 -1.39 -1.59 24.95
CA ALA A 140 -2.66 -0.91 24.74
C ALA A 140 -2.48 0.56 24.28
N GLN A 141 -1.46 1.28 24.80
CA GLN A 141 -1.14 2.63 24.35
C GLN A 141 -0.57 2.63 22.92
N TRP A 142 0.24 1.61 22.60
CA TRP A 142 0.75 1.42 21.24
C TRP A 142 -0.36 1.17 20.23
N ALA A 143 -1.32 0.31 20.55
CA ALA A 143 -2.49 0.06 19.71
C ALA A 143 -3.31 1.34 19.47
N ALA A 144 -3.52 2.16 20.51
CA ALA A 144 -4.16 3.45 20.37
C ALA A 144 -3.35 4.43 19.48
N HIS A 145 -2.02 4.46 19.64
CA HIS A 145 -1.14 5.26 18.78
C HIS A 145 -1.21 4.82 17.30
N VAL A 146 -1.22 3.50 17.02
CA VAL A 146 -1.40 2.95 15.67
C VAL A 146 -2.71 3.42 15.07
N ARG A 147 -3.83 3.29 15.82
CA ARG A 147 -5.15 3.76 15.41
C ARG A 147 -5.12 5.23 14.99
N ASP A 148 -4.58 6.08 15.86
CA ASP A 148 -4.59 7.52 15.67
C ASP A 148 -3.63 7.96 14.56
N SER A 149 -2.45 7.31 14.44
CA SER A 149 -1.47 7.63 13.40
C SER A 149 -1.92 7.21 11.99
N LEU A 150 -2.70 6.13 11.89
CA LEU A 150 -3.18 5.62 10.61
C LEU A 150 -4.61 6.07 10.29
N ASP A 151 -5.27 6.75 11.22
CA ASP A 151 -6.68 7.14 11.10
C ASP A 151 -7.53 5.95 10.61
N THR A 152 -7.56 4.89 11.45
CA THR A 152 -8.23 3.62 11.12
C THR A 152 -8.67 2.88 12.38
N SER A 153 -9.44 1.81 12.21
CA SER A 153 -9.78 0.90 13.31
C SER A 153 -8.64 -0.09 13.56
N VAL A 154 -8.46 -0.50 14.82
CA VAL A 154 -7.45 -1.49 15.17
C VAL A 154 -8.03 -2.60 16.05
N ALA A 155 -7.50 -3.80 15.88
CA ALA A 155 -7.61 -4.90 16.83
C ALA A 155 -6.18 -5.29 17.25
N TRP A 156 -6.02 -5.79 18.49
CA TRP A 156 -4.70 -6.25 18.92
C TRP A 156 -4.80 -7.51 19.76
N THR A 157 -3.70 -8.25 19.80
CA THR A 157 -3.54 -9.48 20.59
C THR A 157 -2.19 -9.49 21.31
N GLY A 158 -2.07 -10.29 22.34
CA GLY A 158 -0.89 -10.45 23.17
C GLY A 158 -1.13 -10.06 24.62
N GLU A 159 -0.24 -10.53 25.51
CA GLU A 159 -0.24 -10.11 26.91
C GLU A 159 0.24 -8.67 27.02
N GLU A 160 -0.21 -7.95 28.07
CA GLU A 160 0.24 -6.59 28.33
C GLU A 160 1.74 -6.58 28.59
N LYS A 161 2.46 -5.88 27.76
CA LYS A 161 3.92 -5.75 27.78
C LYS A 161 4.36 -4.37 27.30
N THR A 162 5.60 -4.03 27.55
CA THR A 162 6.20 -2.82 27.01
C THR A 162 6.68 -3.08 25.58
N VAL A 163 6.21 -2.31 24.62
CA VAL A 163 6.64 -2.32 23.22
C VAL A 163 7.75 -1.30 23.03
N ARG A 164 8.85 -1.72 22.44
CA ARG A 164 9.99 -0.88 22.02
C ARG A 164 10.31 -1.08 20.54
N THR A 165 10.51 -2.34 20.13
CA THR A 165 10.85 -2.71 18.75
C THR A 165 9.62 -3.24 18.04
N VAL A 166 9.32 -2.64 16.90
CA VAL A 166 8.14 -2.96 16.10
C VAL A 166 8.57 -3.50 14.75
N ALA A 167 7.94 -4.58 14.32
CA ALA A 167 7.95 -5.05 12.96
C ALA A 167 6.67 -4.55 12.26
N VAL A 168 6.75 -4.18 10.97
CA VAL A 168 5.60 -3.81 10.18
C VAL A 168 5.57 -4.60 8.88
N VAL A 169 4.37 -4.99 8.46
CA VAL A 169 4.03 -5.52 7.14
C VAL A 169 2.67 -4.94 6.77
N SER A 170 2.56 -4.27 5.63
CA SER A 170 1.29 -3.72 5.14
C SER A 170 0.33 -4.82 4.68
N GLY A 171 -0.94 -4.47 4.50
CA GLY A 171 -1.95 -5.40 3.98
C GLY A 171 -2.14 -6.66 4.80
N ALA A 172 -2.22 -7.82 4.15
CA ALA A 172 -2.46 -9.12 4.78
C ALA A 172 -1.13 -9.79 5.19
N GLY A 173 -0.46 -9.25 6.21
CA GLY A 173 0.84 -9.72 6.68
C GLY A 173 0.82 -10.41 8.05
N GLY A 174 -0.33 -10.93 8.48
CA GLY A 174 -0.45 -11.58 9.79
C GLY A 174 0.42 -12.81 9.98
N ASP A 175 0.69 -13.54 8.91
CA ASP A 175 1.53 -14.74 8.88
C ASP A 175 3.05 -14.46 9.08
N PHE A 176 3.47 -13.20 9.03
CA PHE A 176 4.86 -12.80 9.31
C PHE A 176 5.20 -12.68 10.80
N TRP A 177 4.26 -12.93 11.71
CA TRP A 177 4.53 -12.82 13.15
C TRP A 177 5.70 -13.72 13.64
N PRO A 178 5.94 -14.95 13.11
CA PRO A 178 7.06 -15.78 13.58
C PRO A 178 8.42 -15.17 13.19
N GLN A 179 8.54 -14.65 11.96
CA GLN A 179 9.75 -14.00 11.47
C GLN A 179 10.02 -12.69 12.23
N ALA A 180 8.96 -11.90 12.50
CA ALA A 180 9.06 -10.70 13.31
C ALA A 180 9.56 -11.00 14.73
N GLN A 181 9.02 -12.05 15.37
CA GLN A 181 9.45 -12.50 16.69
C GLN A 181 10.90 -13.01 16.69
N ALA A 182 11.26 -13.83 15.72
CA ALA A 182 12.62 -14.37 15.60
C ALA A 182 13.67 -13.26 15.39
N ALA A 183 13.29 -12.16 14.74
CA ALA A 183 14.12 -10.97 14.56
C ALA A 183 14.13 -10.03 15.79
N GLY A 184 13.42 -10.37 16.87
CA GLY A 184 13.43 -9.64 18.14
C GLY A 184 12.45 -8.47 18.22
N ALA A 185 11.38 -8.45 17.41
CA ALA A 185 10.32 -7.47 17.57
C ALA A 185 9.43 -7.80 18.79
N ASP A 186 9.02 -6.76 19.50
CA ASP A 186 8.05 -6.87 20.59
C ASP A 186 6.62 -6.97 20.09
N CYS A 187 6.34 -6.34 18.92
CA CYS A 187 5.02 -6.27 18.33
C CYS A 187 5.11 -6.25 16.79
N LEU A 188 4.21 -6.96 16.12
CA LEU A 188 3.93 -6.83 14.69
C LEU A 188 2.78 -5.86 14.49
N VAL A 189 2.90 -4.92 13.53
CA VAL A 189 1.79 -4.15 12.99
C VAL A 189 1.54 -4.59 11.55
N THR A 190 0.29 -4.95 11.25
CA THR A 190 -0.13 -5.37 9.91
C THR A 190 -1.56 -4.87 9.63
N GLY A 191 -2.01 -4.97 8.38
CA GLY A 191 -3.39 -4.64 8.03
C GLY A 191 -4.37 -5.72 8.47
N GLU A 192 -4.10 -6.96 8.13
CA GLU A 192 -4.97 -8.10 8.40
C GLU A 192 -4.22 -9.22 9.10
N MET A 193 -4.90 -9.85 10.05
CA MET A 193 -4.42 -11.02 10.78
C MET A 193 -5.59 -11.95 11.05
N SER A 194 -5.47 -13.20 10.67
CA SER A 194 -6.52 -14.19 10.92
C SER A 194 -6.62 -14.55 12.40
N HIS A 195 -7.76 -15.10 12.80
CA HIS A 195 -7.97 -15.55 14.18
C HIS A 195 -6.91 -16.57 14.63
N HIS A 196 -6.51 -17.48 13.75
CA HIS A 196 -5.52 -18.51 14.09
C HIS A 196 -4.13 -17.91 14.28
N GLU A 197 -3.70 -17.02 13.39
CA GLU A 197 -2.42 -16.31 13.51
C GLU A 197 -2.36 -15.49 14.80
N ALA A 198 -3.45 -14.79 15.15
CA ALA A 198 -3.55 -14.02 16.38
C ALA A 198 -3.44 -14.91 17.63
N LEU A 199 -4.08 -16.08 17.62
CA LEU A 199 -4.03 -17.04 18.71
C LEU A 199 -2.61 -17.63 18.87
N ASP A 200 -2.01 -18.02 17.75
CA ASP A 200 -0.66 -18.62 17.74
C ASP A 200 0.39 -17.59 18.17
N ALA A 201 0.31 -16.36 17.70
CA ALA A 201 1.17 -15.26 18.13
C ALA A 201 1.05 -15.01 19.64
N GLN A 202 -0.19 -14.94 20.15
CA GLN A 202 -0.44 -14.77 21.59
C GLN A 202 0.17 -15.92 22.42
N GLN A 203 -0.02 -17.18 22.01
CA GLN A 203 0.55 -18.34 22.69
C GLN A 203 2.08 -18.34 22.68
N ALA A 204 2.68 -17.82 21.61
CA ALA A 204 4.12 -17.64 21.49
C ALA A 204 4.67 -16.42 22.26
N GLY A 205 3.80 -15.60 22.90
CA GLY A 205 4.18 -14.37 23.61
C GLY A 205 4.48 -13.19 22.69
N MET A 206 4.10 -13.27 21.40
CA MET A 206 4.20 -12.16 20.45
C MET A 206 2.95 -11.29 20.51
N ALA A 207 3.14 -9.96 20.55
CA ALA A 207 2.05 -9.03 20.40
C ALA A 207 1.85 -8.67 18.91
N ALA A 208 0.60 -8.41 18.53
CA ALA A 208 0.29 -7.90 17.19
C ALA A 208 -0.84 -6.87 17.22
N VAL A 209 -0.80 -5.92 16.29
CA VAL A 209 -1.85 -4.94 16.02
C VAL A 209 -2.25 -5.07 14.55
N ALA A 210 -3.52 -5.37 14.31
CA ALA A 210 -4.14 -5.37 12.98
C ALA A 210 -4.87 -4.03 12.79
N ALA A 211 -4.49 -3.27 11.75
CA ALA A 211 -4.89 -1.88 11.54
C ALA A 211 -5.56 -1.67 10.18
N THR A 212 -6.35 -2.63 9.74
CA THR A 212 -7.03 -2.74 8.46
C THR A 212 -6.10 -2.73 7.24
N HIS A 213 -6.49 -3.42 6.17
CA HIS A 213 -5.73 -3.45 4.92
C HIS A 213 -5.53 -2.04 4.38
N TYR A 214 -6.62 -1.35 4.13
CA TYR A 214 -6.61 0.02 3.62
C TYR A 214 -5.85 0.99 4.55
N GLY A 215 -6.05 0.89 5.87
CA GLY A 215 -5.39 1.76 6.85
C GLY A 215 -3.87 1.69 6.81
N THR A 216 -3.30 0.52 6.52
CA THR A 216 -1.85 0.32 6.43
C THR A 216 -1.24 0.72 5.09
N GLU A 217 -2.04 0.82 4.03
CA GLU A 217 -1.53 0.99 2.66
C GLU A 217 -1.88 2.34 2.01
N LYS A 218 -2.99 3.00 2.42
CA LYS A 218 -3.45 4.26 1.81
C LYS A 218 -2.37 5.35 1.74
N TRP A 219 -1.42 5.33 2.64
CA TRP A 219 -0.33 6.31 2.76
C TRP A 219 0.69 6.23 1.60
N ILE A 220 0.67 5.15 0.81
CA ILE A 220 1.55 5.05 -0.37
C ILE A 220 1.09 5.96 -1.51
N VAL A 221 -0.20 6.29 -1.59
CA VAL A 221 -0.76 7.08 -2.69
C VAL A 221 -0.11 8.47 -2.78
N PRO A 222 -0.06 9.29 -1.71
CA PRO A 222 0.66 10.57 -1.76
C PRO A 222 2.17 10.40 -2.00
N VAL A 223 2.78 9.30 -1.55
CA VAL A 223 4.21 9.02 -1.80
C VAL A 223 4.46 8.74 -3.29
N MET A 224 3.60 7.94 -3.94
CA MET A 224 3.65 7.71 -5.39
C MET A 224 3.50 9.02 -6.15
N ALA A 225 2.49 9.83 -5.81
CA ALA A 225 2.22 11.10 -6.47
C ALA A 225 3.37 12.09 -6.30
N ALA A 226 3.89 12.27 -5.10
CA ALA A 226 5.03 13.16 -4.83
C ALA A 226 6.29 12.75 -5.61
N ARG A 227 6.55 11.44 -5.72
CA ARG A 227 7.67 10.92 -6.50
C ARG A 227 7.52 11.20 -7.99
N LEU A 228 6.34 10.93 -8.56
CA LEU A 228 6.05 11.17 -9.97
C LEU A 228 6.08 12.66 -10.29
N HIS A 229 5.53 13.50 -9.44
CA HIS A 229 5.60 14.95 -9.59
C HIS A 229 7.03 15.48 -9.61
N LYS A 230 7.90 14.90 -8.78
CA LYS A 230 9.34 15.23 -8.77
C LYS A 230 10.06 14.78 -10.04
N LEU A 231 9.72 13.60 -10.57
CA LEU A 231 10.37 13.03 -11.77
C LEU A 231 9.87 13.68 -13.06
N PHE A 232 8.59 14.02 -13.09
CA PHE A 232 7.89 14.56 -14.26
C PHE A 232 7.15 15.86 -13.91
N PRO A 233 7.86 16.96 -13.59
CA PRO A 233 7.26 18.19 -13.09
C PRO A 233 6.32 18.87 -14.09
N GLU A 234 6.42 18.51 -15.37
CA GLU A 234 5.56 19.04 -16.47
C GLU A 234 4.21 18.32 -16.57
N LEU A 235 4.08 17.12 -15.94
CA LEU A 235 2.86 16.34 -15.98
C LEU A 235 1.93 16.68 -14.83
N PRO A 236 0.62 16.79 -15.07
CA PRO A 236 -0.37 16.75 -14.00
C PRO A 236 -0.32 15.39 -13.31
N VAL A 237 -0.16 15.39 -12.01
CA VAL A 237 -0.24 14.18 -11.17
C VAL A 237 -1.31 14.42 -10.12
N TYR A 238 -2.23 13.48 -9.99
CA TYR A 238 -3.36 13.54 -9.09
C TYR A 238 -3.38 12.33 -8.16
N GLU A 239 -4.02 12.50 -7.01
CA GLU A 239 -4.25 11.47 -6.00
C GLU A 239 -5.75 11.24 -5.90
N TRP A 240 -6.17 9.99 -6.02
CA TRP A 240 -7.56 9.59 -5.76
C TRP A 240 -7.81 9.47 -4.27
N ASP A 241 -6.89 8.84 -3.53
CA ASP A 241 -6.90 8.76 -2.07
C ASP A 241 -5.99 9.86 -1.49
N ARG A 242 -6.55 10.70 -0.63
CA ARG A 242 -5.84 11.79 0.05
C ARG A 242 -6.01 11.68 1.57
N PRO A 243 -5.36 10.69 2.19
CA PRO A 243 -5.57 10.39 3.60
C PRO A 243 -5.21 11.55 4.53
N GLU A 244 -4.21 12.36 4.18
CA GLU A 244 -3.83 13.57 4.93
C GLU A 244 -4.89 14.68 4.87
N GLN A 245 -5.84 14.61 3.94
CA GLN A 245 -6.98 15.52 3.82
C GLN A 245 -8.28 14.90 4.35
N GLY A 246 -8.23 13.67 4.89
CA GLY A 246 -9.39 12.93 5.37
C GLY A 246 -10.26 12.35 4.25
N GLU A 247 -9.75 12.28 3.02
CA GLU A 247 -10.43 11.64 1.89
C GLU A 247 -9.99 10.19 1.78
N SER A 248 -10.92 9.29 2.01
CA SER A 248 -10.71 7.84 2.06
C SER A 248 -11.74 7.12 1.21
N HIS A 249 -11.28 6.09 0.50
CA HIS A 249 -12.12 5.21 -0.31
C HIS A 249 -12.10 3.77 0.22
N ASP A 250 -11.94 3.61 1.55
CA ASP A 250 -12.03 2.30 2.19
C ASP A 250 -13.40 1.67 1.88
N PRO A 251 -13.45 0.45 1.32
CA PRO A 251 -14.71 -0.24 1.05
C PRO A 251 -15.45 -0.64 2.33
N PHE A 252 -14.79 -0.65 3.48
CA PHE A 252 -15.37 -0.98 4.77
C PHE A 252 -15.78 0.28 5.56
N GLN A 253 -16.86 0.16 6.29
CA GLN A 253 -17.28 1.15 7.29
C GLN A 253 -17.06 0.55 8.67
N TYR A 254 -16.45 1.31 9.55
CA TYR A 254 -16.14 0.88 10.92
C TYR A 254 -16.98 1.67 11.91
N GLU A 255 -17.57 0.98 12.91
CA GLU A 255 -18.19 1.67 14.04
C GLU A 255 -17.08 2.32 14.88
N THR A 256 -17.19 3.62 15.05
CA THR A 256 -16.32 4.38 15.99
C THR A 256 -17.05 4.49 17.31
N ASN A 257 -16.51 3.84 18.35
CA ASN A 257 -17.00 4.03 19.73
C ASN A 257 -16.51 5.35 20.33
#